data_6071b4b3db89ba9942663be9b673297c
#
_entry.id   6071b4b3db89ba9942663be9b673297c
#
_cell.length_a   1.000
_cell.length_b   1.000
_cell.length_c   1.000
_cell.angle_alpha   90.00
_cell.angle_beta   90.00
_cell.angle_gamma   90.00
#
_symmetry.space_group_name_H-M   'P 1'
#
loop_
_entity.id
_entity.type
_entity.pdbx_description
1 polymer ?
#
loop_
_entity_poly.entity_id
_entity_poly.type
_entity_poly.pdbx_seq_one_letter_code
_entity_poly.pdbx_strand_id
1 'polypeptide(L)'
;VTKLDVRRALRLALLGVLMLPAAVAHADPPAPVPQPVLPPLPLGAAMRIGPTAGTGTPTRDYGVGATDLCEFMEFPSGLLQVCGDSFAGQGVAFGPHYSPIALHVDMDSVDDATGVRYDGVTGTDKPLLADPTPPASSQLPAGIVAINRENYMLVTTTKDLVPATSRLVKAVPYQGNWPTVPKSERSATYAGGRQSQISGYYDPIPTVESPSGWVYIVANNFDRSAPVELYRVSPQKFTDRSSWQGWSGLPGGGWNKAPTPLWPDQVGELSVRQIDGKTVLSYFNGSTGNMEVRVADDPTKLGTAPATTVVFATTWPDQADELPPPADNQLAQPYGGYISPGSTLDELRVFVSQWNTLPQADNAPYRVIQFAVNPFKP
;
A
#
# COMPACT_ATOMS: atom_id res chain seq x y z
N VAL A 1 51.08 18.50 -64.74
CA VAL A 1 52.14 17.93 -65.60
C VAL A 1 52.55 16.58 -65.01
N THR A 2 52.13 15.57 -65.72
CA THR A 2 52.84 14.33 -66.14
C THR A 2 53.08 13.29 -65.03
N LYS A 3 52.44 12.21 -65.16
CA LYS A 3 52.61 10.93 -65.89
C LYS A 3 53.37 9.84 -65.13
N LEU A 4 52.70 8.69 -65.06
CA LEU A 4 53.10 7.31 -65.39
C LEU A 4 54.20 6.68 -64.51
N ASP A 5 54.27 5.44 -64.24
CA ASP A 5 53.64 4.21 -64.74
C ASP A 5 54.09 2.99 -63.91
N VAL A 6 53.37 1.87 -64.06
CA VAL A 6 53.85 0.50 -64.23
C VAL A 6 54.08 -0.39 -63.01
N ARG A 7 53.03 -1.24 -62.79
CA ARG A 7 53.07 -2.71 -62.63
C ARG A 7 54.30 -3.38 -62.03
N ARG A 8 54.07 -4.12 -60.96
CA ARG A 8 54.55 -5.54 -60.90
C ARG A 8 53.68 -6.32 -59.85
N ALA A 9 53.02 -7.36 -60.37
CA ALA A 9 52.30 -8.36 -59.58
C ALA A 9 53.34 -9.23 -58.83
N LEU A 10 53.05 -9.44 -57.56
CA LEU A 10 53.61 -10.54 -56.79
C LEU A 10 52.46 -11.32 -56.12
N ARG A 11 52.24 -12.52 -56.65
CA ARG A 11 51.27 -13.49 -56.04
C ARG A 11 51.98 -14.07 -54.82
N LEU A 12 51.41 -13.77 -53.60
CA LEU A 12 51.70 -14.54 -52.40
C LEU A 12 50.41 -15.35 -52.09
N ALA A 13 50.57 -16.66 -52.21
CA ALA A 13 49.55 -17.59 -51.71
C ALA A 13 49.60 -17.59 -50.18
N LEU A 14 48.56 -17.02 -49.53
CA LEU A 14 48.30 -17.19 -48.08
C LEU A 14 47.44 -18.45 -47.91
N LEU A 15 48.00 -19.48 -47.32
CA LEU A 15 47.22 -20.57 -46.71
C LEU A 15 46.45 -20.00 -45.52
N GLY A 16 45.16 -19.79 -45.70
CA GLY A 16 44.24 -19.47 -44.61
C GLY A 16 43.95 -20.72 -43.79
N VAL A 17 44.51 -20.79 -42.59
CA VAL A 17 44.05 -21.76 -41.57
C VAL A 17 42.69 -21.25 -41.07
N LEU A 18 41.62 -21.91 -41.46
CA LEU A 18 40.29 -21.72 -40.86
C LEU A 18 40.35 -22.23 -39.40
N MET A 19 40.53 -21.31 -38.45
CA MET A 19 40.17 -21.58 -37.06
C MET A 19 38.66 -21.47 -36.93
N LEU A 20 37.98 -22.60 -36.79
CA LEU A 20 36.56 -22.67 -36.32
C LEU A 20 36.54 -22.18 -34.89
N PRO A 21 35.68 -21.20 -34.52
CA PRO A 21 35.54 -20.86 -33.13
C PRO A 21 34.94 -22.05 -32.39
N ALA A 22 35.61 -22.50 -31.35
CA ALA A 22 35.04 -23.47 -30.41
C ALA A 22 33.76 -22.89 -29.84
N ALA A 23 32.63 -23.56 -30.07
CA ALA A 23 31.39 -23.20 -29.44
C ALA A 23 31.57 -23.37 -27.91
N VAL A 24 31.60 -22.26 -27.19
CA VAL A 24 31.50 -22.25 -25.75
C VAL A 24 30.07 -22.73 -25.43
N ALA A 25 29.96 -23.97 -24.97
CA ALA A 25 28.68 -24.45 -24.42
C ALA A 25 28.34 -23.56 -23.21
N HIS A 26 27.36 -22.67 -23.39
CA HIS A 26 26.75 -21.98 -22.29
C HIS A 26 25.99 -23.07 -21.52
N ALA A 27 26.41 -23.35 -20.29
CA ALA A 27 25.61 -24.13 -19.38
C ALA A 27 24.26 -23.40 -19.22
N ASP A 28 23.16 -24.11 -19.38
CA ASP A 28 21.84 -23.55 -19.08
C ASP A 28 21.86 -22.97 -17.66
N PRO A 29 21.22 -21.82 -17.42
CA PRO A 29 21.08 -21.29 -16.09
C PRO A 29 20.42 -22.35 -15.20
N PRO A 30 20.86 -22.50 -13.94
CA PRO A 30 20.25 -23.45 -13.02
C PRO A 30 18.74 -23.19 -12.97
N ALA A 31 17.95 -24.27 -12.96
CA ALA A 31 16.52 -24.17 -12.83
C ALA A 31 16.18 -23.33 -11.57
N PRO A 32 15.20 -22.42 -11.64
CA PRO A 32 14.84 -21.60 -10.48
C PRO A 32 14.50 -22.53 -9.32
N VAL A 33 15.10 -22.27 -8.17
CA VAL A 33 14.78 -23.00 -6.93
C VAL A 33 13.33 -22.68 -6.60
N PRO A 34 12.45 -23.70 -6.38
CA PRO A 34 11.07 -23.42 -5.99
C PRO A 34 11.05 -22.54 -4.75
N GLN A 35 10.35 -21.40 -4.84
CA GLN A 35 10.15 -20.52 -3.69
C GLN A 35 9.29 -21.28 -2.67
N PRO A 36 9.58 -21.14 -1.36
CA PRO A 36 8.74 -21.74 -0.33
C PRO A 36 7.35 -21.09 -0.39
N VAL A 37 6.33 -21.89 -0.62
CA VAL A 37 4.92 -21.48 -0.62
C VAL A 37 4.39 -21.64 0.80
N LEU A 38 3.63 -20.64 1.26
CA LEU A 38 2.96 -20.74 2.56
C LEU A 38 1.97 -21.92 2.56
N PRO A 39 1.90 -22.71 3.65
CA PRO A 39 0.87 -23.71 3.77
C PRO A 39 -0.51 -23.04 3.88
N PRO A 40 -1.60 -23.67 3.39
CA PRO A 40 -2.95 -23.15 3.57
C PRO A 40 -3.26 -22.93 5.05
N LEU A 41 -3.75 -21.75 5.37
CA LEU A 41 -4.12 -21.38 6.74
C LEU A 41 -5.50 -21.94 7.10
N PRO A 42 -5.69 -22.50 8.29
CA PRO A 42 -7.01 -22.83 8.81
C PRO A 42 -7.93 -21.59 8.83
N LEU A 43 -9.24 -21.83 8.75
CA LEU A 43 -10.24 -20.77 8.85
C LEU A 43 -10.09 -19.97 10.16
N GLY A 44 -10.03 -18.65 10.04
CA GLY A 44 -9.84 -17.73 11.18
C GLY A 44 -8.40 -17.65 11.71
N ALA A 45 -7.45 -18.34 11.07
CA ALA A 45 -6.04 -18.28 11.47
C ALA A 45 -5.32 -17.08 10.84
N ALA A 46 -4.28 -16.62 11.53
CA ALA A 46 -3.30 -15.67 11.02
C ALA A 46 -1.90 -16.16 11.35
N MET A 47 -0.95 -15.89 10.45
CA MET A 47 0.46 -16.22 10.61
C MET A 47 1.28 -14.94 10.41
N ARG A 48 2.17 -14.65 11.35
CA ARG A 48 3.14 -13.56 11.25
C ARG A 48 4.28 -14.00 10.33
N ILE A 49 4.45 -13.31 9.22
CA ILE A 49 5.56 -13.53 8.29
C ILE A 49 6.82 -12.82 8.81
N GLY A 50 6.70 -11.54 9.16
CA GLY A 50 7.81 -10.77 9.72
C GLY A 50 7.81 -9.30 9.28
N PRO A 51 8.80 -8.52 9.77
CA PRO A 51 8.98 -7.14 9.36
C PRO A 51 9.49 -7.06 7.93
N THR A 52 8.84 -6.21 7.11
CA THR A 52 9.19 -6.00 5.70
C THR A 52 9.80 -4.63 5.44
N ALA A 53 9.35 -3.58 6.13
CA ALA A 53 9.84 -2.21 5.95
C ALA A 53 10.08 -1.51 7.29
N GLY A 54 11.04 -0.60 7.36
CA GLY A 54 11.37 0.21 8.52
C GLY A 54 12.40 -0.43 9.46
N THR A 55 12.25 -0.20 10.76
CA THR A 55 13.26 -0.60 11.76
C THR A 55 13.61 -2.08 11.69
N GLY A 56 14.91 -2.36 11.55
CA GLY A 56 15.44 -3.73 11.53
C GLY A 56 15.29 -4.45 10.20
N THR A 57 14.90 -3.77 9.11
CA THR A 57 14.73 -4.36 7.78
C THR A 57 15.78 -3.84 6.77
N PRO A 58 15.93 -4.52 5.61
CA PRO A 58 16.84 -4.08 4.54
C PRO A 58 16.47 -2.74 3.89
N THR A 59 15.28 -2.16 4.13
CA THR A 59 14.91 -0.84 3.57
C THR A 59 15.88 0.28 3.98
N ARG A 60 16.62 0.09 5.07
CA ARG A 60 17.71 1.00 5.48
C ARG A 60 18.79 1.16 4.39
N ASP A 61 19.01 0.15 3.57
CA ASP A 61 20.02 0.16 2.51
C ASP A 61 19.61 1.11 1.37
N TYR A 62 18.32 1.48 1.32
CA TYR A 62 17.74 2.51 0.46
C TYR A 62 17.51 3.85 1.18
N GLY A 63 18.08 4.03 2.39
CA GLY A 63 17.94 5.25 3.19
C GLY A 63 16.65 5.35 3.98
N VAL A 64 15.91 4.24 4.16
CA VAL A 64 14.66 4.16 4.94
C VAL A 64 14.87 3.23 6.12
N GLY A 65 15.30 3.77 7.26
CA GLY A 65 15.55 3.00 8.48
C GLY A 65 14.34 2.83 9.38
N ALA A 66 13.30 3.68 9.21
CA ALA A 66 12.05 3.60 9.95
C ALA A 66 10.90 4.11 9.07
N THR A 67 9.73 3.45 9.09
CA THR A 67 8.55 3.84 8.28
C THR A 67 7.27 3.16 8.74
N ASP A 68 6.11 3.70 8.32
CA ASP A 68 4.78 3.17 8.61
C ASP A 68 3.76 3.41 7.47
N LEU A 69 2.49 3.05 7.73
CA LEU A 69 1.32 3.32 6.89
C LEU A 69 1.55 2.97 5.40
N CYS A 70 2.13 1.79 5.14
CA CYS A 70 2.57 1.38 3.82
C CYS A 70 1.46 0.69 3.04
N GLU A 71 0.78 1.40 2.14
CA GLU A 71 -0.29 0.91 1.28
C GLU A 71 0.20 0.63 -0.15
N PHE A 72 -0.40 -0.37 -0.83
CA PHE A 72 0.04 -0.83 -2.15
C PHE A 72 -0.65 -0.13 -3.31
N MET A 73 0.16 0.25 -4.31
CA MET A 73 -0.27 0.73 -5.63
C MET A 73 0.18 -0.23 -6.72
N GLU A 74 -0.75 -0.70 -7.53
CA GLU A 74 -0.49 -1.63 -8.62
C GLU A 74 -0.41 -0.88 -9.96
N PHE A 75 0.66 -1.08 -10.71
CA PHE A 75 0.89 -0.52 -12.04
C PHE A 75 1.21 -1.64 -13.04
N PRO A 76 0.99 -1.42 -14.35
CA PRO A 76 1.44 -2.38 -15.36
C PRO A 76 2.95 -2.65 -15.32
N SER A 77 3.73 -1.74 -14.76
CA SER A 77 5.19 -1.83 -14.63
C SER A 77 5.65 -2.49 -13.32
N GLY A 78 4.76 -2.85 -12.40
CA GLY A 78 5.09 -3.44 -11.11
C GLY A 78 4.28 -2.86 -9.96
N LEU A 79 4.75 -3.06 -8.75
CA LEU A 79 4.06 -2.74 -7.52
C LEU A 79 4.88 -1.74 -6.70
N LEU A 80 4.23 -0.69 -6.21
CA LEU A 80 4.78 0.23 -5.23
C LEU A 80 4.10 0.03 -3.88
N GLN A 81 4.84 0.19 -2.79
CA GLN A 81 4.26 0.35 -1.47
C GLN A 81 4.54 1.76 -0.96
N VAL A 82 3.50 2.59 -0.86
CA VAL A 82 3.61 3.99 -0.46
C VAL A 82 3.46 4.08 1.04
N CYS A 83 4.49 4.62 1.68
CA CYS A 83 4.59 4.69 3.13
C CYS A 83 4.45 6.13 3.64
N GLY A 84 4.02 6.27 4.88
CA GLY A 84 3.82 7.54 5.57
C GLY A 84 5.11 8.22 6.01
N ASP A 85 5.14 8.66 7.26
CA ASP A 85 6.35 9.23 7.83
C ASP A 85 7.48 8.20 7.80
N SER A 86 8.59 8.61 7.21
CA SER A 86 9.76 7.74 7.01
C SER A 86 11.02 8.49 7.44
N PHE A 87 11.94 7.78 8.05
CA PHE A 87 13.17 8.35 8.58
C PHE A 87 14.38 7.55 8.12
N ALA A 88 15.49 8.23 7.86
CA ALA A 88 16.73 7.56 7.49
C ALA A 88 17.33 6.73 8.64
N GLY A 89 17.12 7.15 9.88
CA GLY A 89 17.54 6.43 11.08
C GLY A 89 16.54 5.34 11.50
N GLN A 90 16.87 4.58 12.54
CA GLN A 90 16.16 3.37 12.94
C GLN A 90 14.94 3.61 13.86
N GLY A 91 14.44 4.84 13.95
CA GLY A 91 13.28 5.23 14.76
C GLY A 91 12.71 6.57 14.32
N VAL A 92 11.57 6.93 14.87
CA VAL A 92 10.90 8.22 14.60
C VAL A 92 11.78 9.37 15.05
N ALA A 93 11.92 10.38 14.19
CA ALA A 93 12.77 11.57 14.38
C ALA A 93 14.28 11.32 14.32
N PHE A 94 14.74 10.15 13.86
CA PHE A 94 16.16 9.89 13.67
C PHE A 94 16.60 10.10 12.22
N GLY A 95 17.43 11.10 11.98
CA GLY A 95 17.95 11.48 10.66
C GLY A 95 16.95 12.24 9.80
N PRO A 96 17.21 12.34 8.48
CA PRO A 96 16.30 12.95 7.53
C PRO A 96 14.89 12.34 7.59
N HIS A 97 13.87 13.22 7.52
CA HIS A 97 12.45 12.87 7.50
C HIS A 97 11.91 13.02 6.08
N TYR A 98 11.20 12.00 5.63
CA TYR A 98 10.51 11.91 4.34
C TYR A 98 9.02 11.64 4.58
N SER A 99 8.14 12.33 3.84
CA SER A 99 6.70 12.15 4.03
C SER A 99 5.94 12.60 2.77
N PRO A 100 5.39 11.65 1.97
CA PRO A 100 5.58 10.20 1.99
C PRO A 100 6.76 9.74 1.11
N ILE A 101 7.01 8.42 1.10
CA ILE A 101 7.90 7.72 0.16
C ILE A 101 7.15 6.62 -0.59
N ALA A 102 7.78 6.08 -1.66
CA ALA A 102 7.30 4.87 -2.34
C ALA A 102 8.44 3.85 -2.46
N LEU A 103 8.29 2.71 -1.77
CA LEU A 103 9.18 1.56 -1.89
C LEU A 103 8.83 0.79 -3.16
N HIS A 104 9.84 0.38 -3.92
CA HIS A 104 9.69 -0.44 -5.12
C HIS A 104 9.67 -1.92 -4.70
N VAL A 105 8.56 -2.59 -4.94
CA VAL A 105 8.43 -4.01 -4.56
C VAL A 105 9.17 -4.88 -5.55
N ASP A 106 10.06 -5.74 -5.04
CA ASP A 106 10.64 -6.84 -5.79
C ASP A 106 9.53 -7.85 -6.13
N MET A 107 9.15 -7.88 -7.41
CA MET A 107 8.01 -8.69 -7.88
C MET A 107 8.22 -10.20 -7.67
N ASP A 108 9.46 -10.67 -7.60
CA ASP A 108 9.77 -12.07 -7.32
C ASP A 108 9.52 -12.44 -5.84
N SER A 109 9.28 -11.43 -4.98
CA SER A 109 9.04 -11.63 -3.56
C SER A 109 7.57 -11.54 -3.13
N VAL A 110 6.66 -11.19 -4.03
CA VAL A 110 5.24 -10.93 -3.67
C VAL A 110 4.59 -12.16 -3.06
N ASP A 111 4.94 -13.36 -3.58
CA ASP A 111 4.40 -14.65 -3.11
C ASP A 111 5.39 -15.41 -2.21
N ASP A 112 6.48 -14.77 -1.79
CA ASP A 112 7.52 -15.42 -0.98
C ASP A 112 7.03 -15.61 0.47
N ALA A 113 7.18 -16.82 0.99
CA ALA A 113 6.84 -17.15 2.37
C ALA A 113 7.67 -16.39 3.41
N THR A 114 8.80 -15.80 3.02
CA THR A 114 9.65 -14.96 3.88
C THR A 114 9.26 -13.49 3.86
N GLY A 115 8.26 -13.13 3.07
CA GLY A 115 7.72 -11.78 2.99
C GLY A 115 8.26 -10.95 1.81
N VAL A 116 7.54 -9.86 1.57
CA VAL A 116 7.86 -8.91 0.50
C VAL A 116 9.20 -8.24 0.74
N ARG A 117 9.99 -8.12 -0.35
CA ARG A 117 11.26 -7.38 -0.42
C ARG A 117 11.12 -6.19 -1.35
N TYR A 118 12.11 -5.31 -1.31
CA TYR A 118 12.16 -4.10 -2.12
C TYR A 118 13.52 -4.01 -2.82
N ASP A 119 13.51 -3.42 -4.02
CA ASP A 119 14.69 -3.21 -4.85
C ASP A 119 15.01 -1.71 -5.08
N GLY A 120 14.24 -0.80 -4.46
CA GLY A 120 14.47 0.63 -4.54
C GLY A 120 13.46 1.47 -3.78
N VAL A 121 13.61 2.79 -3.88
CA VAL A 121 12.74 3.79 -3.27
C VAL A 121 12.67 5.05 -4.12
N THR A 122 11.50 5.71 -4.09
CA THR A 122 11.29 7.07 -4.57
C THR A 122 10.81 7.94 -3.42
N GLY A 123 11.30 9.16 -3.29
CA GLY A 123 10.87 10.09 -2.25
C GLY A 123 11.96 10.47 -1.24
N THR A 124 13.14 9.81 -1.28
CA THR A 124 14.27 10.12 -0.39
C THR A 124 15.19 11.21 -0.96
N ASP A 125 15.51 11.16 -2.26
CA ASP A 125 16.37 12.17 -2.91
C ASP A 125 15.57 13.39 -3.37
N LYS A 126 14.36 13.16 -3.83
CA LYS A 126 13.40 14.21 -4.27
C LYS A 126 12.03 13.88 -3.68
N PRO A 127 11.24 14.91 -3.32
CA PRO A 127 9.91 14.70 -2.77
C PRO A 127 9.05 13.80 -3.69
N LEU A 128 8.30 12.90 -3.09
CA LEU A 128 7.33 12.08 -3.83
C LEU A 128 6.19 12.92 -4.38
N LEU A 129 5.76 13.94 -3.64
CA LEU A 129 4.67 14.85 -4.00
C LEU A 129 5.23 16.14 -4.62
N ALA A 130 4.51 16.70 -5.59
CA ALA A 130 4.87 17.95 -6.23
C ALA A 130 4.73 19.17 -5.30
N ASP A 131 3.74 19.14 -4.41
CA ASP A 131 3.53 20.20 -3.44
C ASP A 131 4.44 20.00 -2.23
N PRO A 132 5.19 21.01 -1.82
CA PRO A 132 6.09 20.91 -0.69
C PRO A 132 5.32 20.68 0.62
N THR A 133 5.91 19.87 1.50
CA THR A 133 5.37 19.69 2.86
C THR A 133 5.51 20.99 3.64
N PRO A 134 4.42 21.52 4.24
CA PRO A 134 4.53 22.70 5.09
C PRO A 134 5.46 22.45 6.28
N PRO A 135 6.14 23.49 6.79
CA PRO A 135 6.99 23.34 7.97
C PRO A 135 6.26 22.71 9.16
N ALA A 136 6.94 21.82 9.88
CA ALA A 136 6.40 21.08 11.03
C ALA A 136 5.09 20.31 10.72
N SER A 137 4.99 19.78 9.51
CA SER A 137 3.83 19.02 9.03
C SER A 137 4.29 17.71 8.38
N SER A 138 3.39 16.74 8.29
CA SER A 138 3.53 15.53 7.49
C SER A 138 2.48 15.49 6.40
N GLN A 139 2.80 14.87 5.28
CA GLN A 139 1.86 14.58 4.19
C GLN A 139 1.70 13.08 4.09
N LEU A 140 0.67 12.55 4.72
CA LEU A 140 0.51 11.12 4.93
C LEU A 140 -0.40 10.48 3.88
N PRO A 141 -0.09 9.26 3.39
CA PRO A 141 -1.01 8.49 2.58
C PRO A 141 -2.26 8.20 3.41
N ALA A 142 -3.39 8.60 2.89
CA ALA A 142 -4.70 8.47 3.53
C ALA A 142 -5.66 7.63 2.69
N GLY A 143 -5.10 6.77 1.86
CA GLY A 143 -5.80 5.78 1.06
C GLY A 143 -5.57 5.88 -0.44
N ILE A 144 -5.71 4.74 -1.09
CA ILE A 144 -5.42 4.55 -2.50
C ILE A 144 -6.67 4.05 -3.23
N VAL A 145 -6.85 4.54 -4.47
CA VAL A 145 -7.90 4.06 -5.37
C VAL A 145 -7.29 3.89 -6.77
N ALA A 146 -7.37 2.67 -7.30
CA ALA A 146 -6.96 2.35 -8.67
C ALA A 146 -8.17 2.38 -9.60
N ILE A 147 -8.07 3.11 -10.74
CA ILE A 147 -9.13 3.24 -11.73
C ILE A 147 -8.52 3.14 -13.13
N ASN A 148 -8.88 2.12 -13.91
CA ASN A 148 -8.42 1.99 -15.29
C ASN A 148 -6.88 2.10 -15.46
N ARG A 149 -6.11 1.47 -14.56
CA ARG A 149 -4.63 1.51 -14.50
C ARG A 149 -4.04 2.86 -14.06
N GLU A 150 -4.85 3.82 -13.68
CA GLU A 150 -4.42 5.05 -13.00
C GLU A 150 -4.59 4.90 -11.49
N ASN A 151 -3.59 5.29 -10.73
CA ASN A 151 -3.65 5.27 -9.29
C ASN A 151 -3.78 6.70 -8.74
N TYR A 152 -4.71 6.85 -7.82
CA TYR A 152 -4.92 8.07 -7.06
C TYR A 152 -4.69 7.78 -5.59
N MET A 153 -4.00 8.68 -4.92
CA MET A 153 -3.81 8.65 -3.48
C MET A 153 -4.47 9.85 -2.84
N LEU A 154 -5.25 9.64 -1.79
CA LEU A 154 -5.59 10.72 -0.89
C LEU A 154 -4.38 10.99 -0.01
N VAL A 155 -3.99 12.25 0.08
CA VAL A 155 -2.96 12.73 0.99
C VAL A 155 -3.62 13.58 2.05
N THR A 156 -3.41 13.24 3.31
CA THR A 156 -3.81 14.09 4.44
C THR A 156 -2.60 14.80 5.01
N THR A 157 -2.67 16.13 5.03
CA THR A 157 -1.66 16.96 5.67
C THR A 157 -1.98 17.07 7.15
N THR A 158 -1.03 16.72 8.01
CA THR A 158 -1.15 16.83 9.47
C THR A 158 -0.14 17.81 10.01
N LYS A 159 -0.49 18.44 11.12
CA LYS A 159 0.41 19.20 11.97
C LYS A 159 0.31 18.66 13.38
N ASP A 160 1.43 18.23 13.96
CA ASP A 160 1.45 17.56 15.26
C ASP A 160 0.43 16.39 15.36
N LEU A 161 0.36 15.59 14.28
CA LEU A 161 -0.60 14.48 14.05
C LEU A 161 -2.07 14.91 13.95
N VAL A 162 -2.39 16.21 13.99
CA VAL A 162 -3.75 16.72 13.82
C VAL A 162 -4.03 16.95 12.32
N PRO A 163 -5.02 16.29 11.72
CA PRO A 163 -5.37 16.50 10.32
C PRO A 163 -5.85 17.90 10.05
N ALA A 164 -5.30 18.55 9.01
CA ALA A 164 -5.66 19.90 8.58
C ALA A 164 -6.46 19.89 7.26
N THR A 165 -5.86 19.29 6.22
CA THR A 165 -6.48 19.21 4.89
C THR A 165 -6.26 17.83 4.28
N SER A 166 -7.08 17.50 3.29
CA SER A 166 -6.89 16.29 2.46
C SER A 166 -7.06 16.64 0.98
N ARG A 167 -6.23 16.05 0.11
CA ARG A 167 -6.30 16.25 -1.34
C ARG A 167 -5.95 14.97 -2.10
N LEU A 168 -6.45 14.83 -3.31
CA LEU A 168 -6.05 13.75 -4.21
C LEU A 168 -4.77 14.12 -4.96
N VAL A 169 -3.88 13.15 -5.10
CA VAL A 169 -2.73 13.21 -6.01
C VAL A 169 -2.83 12.06 -7.01
N LYS A 170 -2.33 12.29 -8.22
CA LYS A 170 -2.22 11.24 -9.24
C LYS A 170 -0.82 10.64 -9.16
N ALA A 171 -0.75 9.36 -8.90
CA ALA A 171 0.51 8.66 -8.78
C ALA A 171 1.20 8.47 -10.13
N VAL A 172 2.54 8.62 -10.14
CA VAL A 172 3.39 8.36 -11.30
C VAL A 172 4.41 7.28 -10.88
N PRO A 173 4.36 6.08 -11.48
CA PRO A 173 5.20 4.98 -11.02
C PRO A 173 6.69 5.29 -11.14
N TYR A 174 7.48 4.97 -10.10
CA TYR A 174 8.93 5.10 -10.04
C TYR A 174 9.48 6.52 -10.25
N GLN A 175 8.63 7.55 -10.07
CA GLN A 175 9.00 8.96 -10.21
C GLN A 175 8.48 9.76 -9.00
N GLY A 176 9.21 10.82 -8.63
CA GLY A 176 8.74 11.82 -7.68
C GLY A 176 7.85 12.88 -8.34
N ASN A 177 7.49 13.89 -7.55
CA ASN A 177 6.67 15.04 -7.95
C ASN A 177 5.27 14.65 -8.47
N TRP A 178 4.60 13.75 -7.78
CA TRP A 178 3.21 13.38 -8.09
C TRP A 178 2.31 14.62 -8.02
N PRO A 179 1.59 14.95 -9.11
CA PRO A 179 0.79 16.16 -9.16
C PRO A 179 -0.49 16.06 -8.32
N THR A 180 -0.82 17.14 -7.64
CA THR A 180 -2.13 17.33 -7.01
C THR A 180 -3.22 17.41 -8.06
N VAL A 181 -4.32 16.70 -7.83
CA VAL A 181 -5.54 16.80 -8.64
C VAL A 181 -6.19 18.16 -8.37
N PRO A 182 -6.39 19.01 -9.39
CA PRO A 182 -6.97 20.34 -9.20
C PRO A 182 -8.33 20.31 -8.51
N LYS A 183 -8.56 21.23 -7.55
CA LYS A 183 -9.83 21.38 -6.80
C LYS A 183 -10.23 20.19 -5.94
N SER A 184 -9.31 19.24 -5.68
CA SER A 184 -9.59 18.09 -4.83
C SER A 184 -9.36 18.36 -3.34
N GLU A 185 -8.70 19.46 -2.98
CA GLU A 185 -8.41 19.78 -1.58
C GLU A 185 -9.68 20.09 -0.79
N ARG A 186 -9.73 19.57 0.44
CA ARG A 186 -10.78 19.81 1.43
C ARG A 186 -10.18 19.93 2.83
N SER A 187 -10.85 20.69 3.69
CA SER A 187 -10.57 20.67 5.12
C SER A 187 -10.79 19.24 5.68
N ALA A 188 -10.00 18.84 6.65
CA ALA A 188 -10.22 17.59 7.39
C ALA A 188 -11.57 17.57 8.12
N THR A 189 -12.12 18.76 8.43
CA THR A 189 -13.45 18.94 9.06
C THR A 189 -14.55 19.23 8.06
N TYR A 190 -14.43 18.72 6.82
CA TYR A 190 -15.42 18.93 5.77
C TYR A 190 -16.82 18.46 6.19
N ALA A 191 -17.80 19.37 6.13
CA ALA A 191 -19.17 19.11 6.65
C ALA A 191 -20.01 18.17 5.77
N GLY A 192 -19.58 17.91 4.51
CA GLY A 192 -20.29 17.05 3.54
C GLY A 192 -20.00 15.57 3.67
N GLY A 193 -19.35 15.14 4.75
CA GLY A 193 -19.01 13.74 5.02
C GLY A 193 -17.56 13.55 5.46
N ARG A 194 -17.30 12.41 6.04
CA ARG A 194 -15.99 12.04 6.59
C ARG A 194 -15.10 11.51 5.48
N GLN A 195 -14.16 12.29 4.99
CA GLN A 195 -13.38 11.98 3.80
C GLN A 195 -11.91 12.41 3.92
N SER A 196 -11.37 12.49 5.12
CA SER A 196 -9.94 12.75 5.30
C SER A 196 -9.09 11.47 5.27
N GLN A 197 -9.74 10.30 5.25
CA GLN A 197 -9.16 9.00 4.97
C GLN A 197 -10.12 8.19 4.12
N ILE A 198 -9.60 7.47 3.13
CA ILE A 198 -10.39 6.65 2.20
C ILE A 198 -9.68 5.33 1.90
N SER A 199 -10.41 4.40 1.34
CA SER A 199 -9.88 3.31 0.51
C SER A 199 -10.94 2.94 -0.52
N GLY A 200 -10.56 2.48 -1.71
CA GLY A 200 -11.55 2.20 -2.72
C GLY A 200 -11.07 1.27 -3.82
N TYR A 201 -12.04 0.72 -4.54
CA TYR A 201 -11.77 -0.09 -5.72
C TYR A 201 -12.74 0.26 -6.86
N TYR A 202 -12.31 0.01 -8.08
CA TYR A 202 -13.12 0.17 -9.28
C TYR A 202 -13.75 -1.18 -9.67
N ASP A 203 -15.08 -1.19 -9.76
CA ASP A 203 -15.85 -2.30 -10.31
C ASP A 203 -16.29 -1.91 -11.73
N PRO A 204 -15.75 -2.57 -12.77
CA PRO A 204 -16.04 -2.23 -14.15
C PRO A 204 -17.42 -2.76 -14.65
N ILE A 205 -18.17 -3.47 -13.82
CA ILE A 205 -19.46 -4.05 -14.22
C ILE A 205 -20.44 -2.91 -14.54
N PRO A 206 -20.96 -2.83 -15.79
CA PRO A 206 -21.90 -1.79 -16.18
C PRO A 206 -23.22 -1.90 -15.43
N THR A 207 -23.78 -0.74 -15.08
CA THR A 207 -25.13 -0.62 -14.55
C THR A 207 -25.93 0.37 -15.39
N VAL A 208 -27.26 0.39 -15.23
CA VAL A 208 -28.11 1.38 -15.91
C VAL A 208 -27.72 2.81 -15.53
N GLU A 209 -27.33 3.02 -14.28
CA GLU A 209 -26.96 4.34 -13.75
C GLU A 209 -25.51 4.73 -14.10
N SER A 210 -24.63 3.76 -14.31
CA SER A 210 -23.23 3.96 -14.71
C SER A 210 -22.78 2.91 -15.72
N PRO A 211 -22.84 3.21 -17.03
CA PRO A 211 -22.39 2.28 -18.07
C PRO A 211 -20.90 1.92 -17.99
N SER A 212 -20.10 2.70 -17.28
CA SER A 212 -18.66 2.47 -17.06
C SER A 212 -18.36 1.79 -15.73
N GLY A 213 -19.36 1.25 -15.03
CA GLY A 213 -19.18 0.70 -13.69
C GLY A 213 -19.08 1.78 -12.61
N TRP A 214 -18.68 1.38 -11.41
CA TRP A 214 -18.60 2.26 -10.24
C TRP A 214 -17.23 2.17 -9.56
N VAL A 215 -16.79 3.28 -9.00
CA VAL A 215 -15.76 3.31 -7.98
C VAL A 215 -16.45 3.33 -6.63
N TYR A 216 -16.22 2.32 -5.82
CA TYR A 216 -16.70 2.25 -4.44
C TYR A 216 -15.62 2.73 -3.50
N ILE A 217 -16.01 3.56 -2.51
CA ILE A 217 -15.08 4.24 -1.60
C ILE A 217 -15.61 4.11 -0.19
N VAL A 218 -14.87 3.47 0.69
CA VAL A 218 -15.06 3.57 2.14
C VAL A 218 -14.26 4.76 2.65
N ALA A 219 -14.82 5.50 3.60
CA ALA A 219 -14.21 6.73 4.08
C ALA A 219 -14.50 6.98 5.55
N ASN A 220 -13.56 7.63 6.24
CA ASN A 220 -13.70 8.10 7.62
C ASN A 220 -12.80 9.32 7.88
N ASN A 221 -12.58 9.63 9.15
CA ASN A 221 -11.65 10.66 9.56
C ASN A 221 -10.25 10.06 9.81
N PHE A 222 -9.23 10.75 9.34
CA PHE A 222 -7.82 10.34 9.48
C PHE A 222 -7.37 10.26 10.95
N ASP A 223 -8.01 11.02 11.85
CA ASP A 223 -7.74 11.03 13.29
C ASP A 223 -8.35 9.85 14.05
N ARG A 224 -8.91 8.86 13.34
CA ARG A 224 -9.54 7.66 13.92
C ARG A 224 -10.74 7.96 14.83
N SER A 225 -11.33 9.16 14.73
CA SER A 225 -12.42 9.61 15.63
C SER A 225 -13.82 9.18 15.17
N ALA A 226 -13.92 8.58 13.99
CA ALA A 226 -15.19 8.41 13.30
C ALA A 226 -15.44 6.99 12.79
N PRO A 227 -16.70 6.58 12.67
CA PRO A 227 -17.08 5.36 11.96
C PRO A 227 -16.93 5.51 10.44
N VAL A 228 -17.01 4.37 9.74
CA VAL A 228 -16.89 4.30 8.27
C VAL A 228 -18.20 4.68 7.60
N GLU A 229 -18.08 5.52 6.57
CA GLU A 229 -19.10 5.86 5.58
C GLU A 229 -18.78 5.22 4.24
N LEU A 230 -19.80 5.00 3.40
CA LEU A 230 -19.64 4.42 2.07
C LEU A 230 -20.10 5.42 1.01
N TYR A 231 -19.32 5.50 -0.06
CA TYR A 231 -19.61 6.32 -1.24
C TYR A 231 -19.43 5.50 -2.53
N ARG A 232 -20.07 5.97 -3.60
CA ARG A 232 -19.76 5.53 -4.97
C ARG A 232 -19.68 6.73 -5.90
N VAL A 233 -18.98 6.56 -7.01
CA VAL A 233 -18.89 7.56 -8.09
C VAL A 233 -18.58 6.88 -9.42
N SER A 234 -19.05 7.44 -10.55
CA SER A 234 -18.58 6.96 -11.86
C SER A 234 -17.08 7.25 -12.03
N PRO A 235 -16.31 6.36 -12.68
CA PRO A 235 -14.85 6.50 -12.74
C PRO A 235 -14.40 7.84 -13.37
N GLN A 236 -15.15 8.38 -14.33
CA GLN A 236 -14.84 9.68 -14.96
C GLN A 236 -15.01 10.88 -14.03
N LYS A 237 -15.75 10.74 -12.93
CA LYS A 237 -16.02 11.80 -11.94
C LYS A 237 -15.29 11.58 -10.62
N PHE A 238 -14.45 10.57 -10.51
CA PHE A 238 -13.76 10.25 -9.25
C PHE A 238 -12.98 11.45 -8.70
N THR A 239 -12.29 12.17 -9.56
CA THR A 239 -11.47 13.33 -9.16
C THR A 239 -12.28 14.54 -8.70
N ASP A 240 -13.57 14.61 -9.03
CA ASP A 240 -14.51 15.57 -8.48
C ASP A 240 -15.18 14.98 -7.22
N ARG A 241 -14.59 15.23 -6.06
CA ARG A 241 -15.07 14.74 -4.77
C ARG A 241 -16.49 15.22 -4.42
N SER A 242 -17.03 16.24 -5.09
CA SER A 242 -18.43 16.70 -4.92
C SER A 242 -19.42 15.80 -5.64
N SER A 243 -18.96 14.99 -6.59
CA SER A 243 -19.76 14.02 -7.32
C SER A 243 -19.91 12.66 -6.59
N TRP A 244 -19.25 12.47 -5.44
CA TRP A 244 -19.34 11.23 -4.68
C TRP A 244 -20.71 11.09 -4.03
N GLN A 245 -21.41 10.02 -4.38
CA GLN A 245 -22.75 9.69 -3.89
C GLN A 245 -22.66 8.92 -2.57
N GLY A 246 -23.12 9.50 -1.47
CA GLY A 246 -23.18 8.83 -0.17
C GLY A 246 -24.23 7.71 -0.14
N TRP A 247 -23.95 6.68 0.66
CA TRP A 247 -24.86 5.57 0.98
C TRP A 247 -25.52 5.80 2.33
N SER A 248 -26.86 5.66 2.35
CA SER A 248 -27.61 5.61 3.61
C SER A 248 -28.23 4.23 3.80
N GLY A 249 -27.85 3.56 4.89
CA GLY A 249 -28.44 2.28 5.29
C GLY A 249 -29.78 2.39 6.05
N LEU A 250 -30.28 3.60 6.25
CA LEU A 250 -31.57 3.82 6.93
C LEU A 250 -32.77 3.36 6.08
N PRO A 251 -33.92 3.06 6.67
CA PRO A 251 -35.17 2.79 5.94
C PRO A 251 -35.47 3.92 4.93
N GLY A 252 -35.68 3.58 3.65
CA GLY A 252 -35.87 4.55 2.58
C GLY A 252 -34.56 5.25 2.13
N GLY A 253 -33.44 4.79 2.61
CA GLY A 253 -32.10 5.26 2.22
C GLY A 253 -31.69 4.80 0.83
N GLY A 254 -30.43 4.44 0.65
CA GLY A 254 -29.81 4.07 -0.62
C GLY A 254 -28.74 5.05 -1.05
N TRP A 255 -28.38 5.00 -2.32
CA TRP A 255 -27.37 5.87 -2.92
C TRP A 255 -27.86 7.31 -3.12
N ASN A 256 -26.91 8.24 -3.22
CA ASN A 256 -27.15 9.68 -3.43
C ASN A 256 -27.95 10.32 -2.26
N LYS A 257 -27.63 9.90 -1.05
CA LYS A 257 -28.16 10.42 0.21
C LYS A 257 -27.02 10.94 1.08
N ALA A 258 -27.37 11.66 2.15
CA ALA A 258 -26.38 11.90 3.21
C ALA A 258 -25.91 10.55 3.74
N PRO A 259 -24.58 10.30 3.78
CA PRO A 259 -24.06 9.02 4.20
C PRO A 259 -24.38 8.74 5.65
N THR A 260 -24.61 7.48 5.98
CA THR A 260 -24.73 7.03 7.36
C THR A 260 -23.61 6.06 7.68
N PRO A 261 -23.17 5.98 8.95
CA PRO A 261 -22.22 4.98 9.38
C PRO A 261 -22.63 3.57 8.96
N LEU A 262 -21.70 2.79 8.43
CA LEU A 262 -21.93 1.37 8.14
C LEU A 262 -22.10 0.56 9.43
N TRP A 263 -21.33 0.91 10.47
CA TRP A 263 -21.44 0.41 11.85
C TRP A 263 -20.94 1.50 12.82
N PRO A 264 -21.22 1.42 14.14
CA PRO A 264 -21.01 2.54 15.06
C PRO A 264 -19.56 2.74 15.53
N ASP A 265 -18.67 1.75 15.38
CA ASP A 265 -17.34 1.80 15.96
C ASP A 265 -16.47 2.91 15.32
N GLN A 266 -15.57 3.47 16.11
CA GLN A 266 -14.49 4.31 15.62
C GLN A 266 -13.47 3.46 14.85
N VAL A 267 -13.09 3.93 13.69
CA VAL A 267 -12.21 3.20 12.78
C VAL A 267 -11.04 4.08 12.37
N GLY A 268 -9.86 3.49 12.34
CA GLY A 268 -8.66 4.11 11.82
C GLY A 268 -8.44 3.79 10.34
N GLU A 269 -7.24 3.37 10.01
CA GLU A 269 -6.82 3.11 8.63
C GLU A 269 -7.68 2.03 7.97
N LEU A 270 -7.89 2.20 6.66
CA LEU A 270 -8.78 1.40 5.83
C LEU A 270 -8.02 0.81 4.65
N SER A 271 -8.33 -0.43 4.29
CA SER A 271 -7.91 -1.03 3.03
C SER A 271 -9.03 -1.90 2.48
N VAL A 272 -9.70 -1.44 1.41
CA VAL A 272 -10.76 -2.17 0.73
C VAL A 272 -10.33 -2.64 -0.64
N ARG A 273 -10.61 -3.92 -0.95
CA ARG A 273 -10.36 -4.52 -2.27
C ARG A 273 -11.54 -5.38 -2.70
N GLN A 274 -11.67 -5.57 -4.01
CA GLN A 274 -12.50 -6.63 -4.54
C GLN A 274 -11.63 -7.88 -4.74
N ILE A 275 -11.98 -8.98 -4.08
CA ILE A 275 -11.27 -10.27 -4.15
C ILE A 275 -12.31 -11.35 -4.40
N ASP A 276 -12.15 -12.13 -5.48
CA ASP A 276 -13.06 -13.21 -5.87
C ASP A 276 -14.53 -12.78 -5.91
N GLY A 277 -14.79 -11.55 -6.41
CA GLY A 277 -16.13 -10.97 -6.49
C GLY A 277 -16.73 -10.51 -5.15
N LYS A 278 -15.98 -10.58 -4.05
CA LYS A 278 -16.39 -10.07 -2.74
C LYS A 278 -15.72 -8.73 -2.44
N THR A 279 -16.39 -7.90 -1.65
CA THR A 279 -15.78 -6.71 -1.03
C THR A 279 -15.09 -7.12 0.26
N VAL A 280 -13.78 -6.94 0.33
CA VAL A 280 -12.96 -7.27 1.50
C VAL A 280 -12.39 -5.99 2.08
N LEU A 281 -12.69 -5.71 3.34
CA LEU A 281 -12.21 -4.53 4.07
C LEU A 281 -11.36 -4.96 5.26
N SER A 282 -10.09 -4.56 5.27
CA SER A 282 -9.23 -4.58 6.47
C SER A 282 -9.23 -3.19 7.09
N TYR A 283 -9.27 -3.11 8.42
CA TYR A 283 -9.31 -1.84 9.13
C TYR A 283 -8.76 -1.93 10.55
N PHE A 284 -8.26 -0.81 11.05
CA PHE A 284 -7.93 -0.63 12.46
C PHE A 284 -9.20 -0.30 13.24
N ASN A 285 -9.54 -1.11 14.24
CA ASN A 285 -10.64 -0.85 15.14
C ASN A 285 -10.17 0.07 16.27
N GLY A 286 -10.57 1.35 16.24
CA GLY A 286 -10.15 2.37 17.21
C GLY A 286 -10.61 2.12 18.63
N SER A 287 -11.66 1.29 18.82
CA SER A 287 -12.20 0.96 20.15
C SER A 287 -11.41 -0.16 20.84
N THR A 288 -10.86 -1.10 20.06
CA THR A 288 -10.14 -2.28 20.59
C THR A 288 -8.63 -2.25 20.35
N GLY A 289 -8.18 -1.44 19.39
CA GLY A 289 -6.80 -1.42 18.91
C GLY A 289 -6.44 -2.58 17.97
N ASN A 290 -7.39 -3.46 17.66
CA ASN A 290 -7.15 -4.63 16.83
C ASN A 290 -7.20 -4.31 15.33
N MET A 291 -6.58 -5.18 14.52
CA MET A 291 -6.84 -5.25 13.09
C MET A 291 -7.97 -6.24 12.82
N GLU A 292 -8.96 -5.79 12.08
CA GLU A 292 -10.16 -6.57 11.76
C GLU A 292 -10.40 -6.62 10.25
N VAL A 293 -11.04 -7.70 9.79
CA VAL A 293 -11.46 -7.90 8.41
C VAL A 293 -12.94 -8.18 8.33
N ARG A 294 -13.61 -7.55 7.35
CA ARG A 294 -14.99 -7.86 6.96
C ARG A 294 -15.02 -8.30 5.51
N VAL A 295 -15.78 -9.35 5.21
CA VAL A 295 -15.98 -9.88 3.85
C VAL A 295 -17.48 -9.86 3.54
N ALA A 296 -17.85 -9.18 2.44
CA ALA A 296 -19.25 -9.00 2.04
C ALA A 296 -19.43 -9.27 0.54
N ASP A 297 -20.67 -9.62 0.14
CA ASP A 297 -21.00 -9.84 -1.28
C ASP A 297 -20.95 -8.54 -2.09
N ASP A 298 -21.25 -7.42 -1.46
CA ASP A 298 -21.16 -6.09 -2.03
C ASP A 298 -20.83 -5.04 -0.93
N PRO A 299 -20.35 -3.83 -1.30
CA PRO A 299 -19.91 -2.86 -0.31
C PRO A 299 -21.02 -2.36 0.64
N THR A 300 -22.30 -2.40 0.23
CA THR A 300 -23.41 -1.97 1.07
C THR A 300 -23.71 -2.96 2.20
N LYS A 301 -23.17 -4.17 2.13
CA LYS A 301 -23.32 -5.24 3.13
C LYS A 301 -22.18 -5.29 4.15
N LEU A 302 -21.12 -4.49 3.98
CA LEU A 302 -20.01 -4.44 4.93
C LEU A 302 -20.47 -4.16 6.37
N GLY A 303 -21.49 -3.32 6.54
CA GLY A 303 -22.02 -2.99 7.86
C GLY A 303 -22.66 -4.17 8.62
N THR A 304 -23.20 -5.15 7.89
CA THR A 304 -23.84 -6.35 8.45
C THR A 304 -22.95 -7.60 8.39
N ALA A 305 -21.84 -7.53 7.67
CA ALA A 305 -20.87 -8.62 7.62
C ALA A 305 -20.19 -8.80 8.98
N PRO A 306 -19.94 -10.02 9.43
CA PRO A 306 -19.21 -10.26 10.68
C PRO A 306 -17.78 -9.71 10.58
N ALA A 307 -17.30 -9.10 11.66
CA ALA A 307 -15.91 -8.74 11.80
C ALA A 307 -15.09 -9.92 12.32
N THR A 308 -13.94 -10.18 11.71
CA THR A 308 -12.96 -11.15 12.17
C THR A 308 -11.71 -10.40 12.62
N THR A 309 -11.32 -10.53 13.89
CA THR A 309 -10.02 -10.00 14.35
C THR A 309 -8.91 -10.87 13.80
N VAL A 310 -8.02 -10.26 13.03
CA VAL A 310 -6.88 -10.96 12.39
C VAL A 310 -5.56 -10.68 13.10
N VAL A 311 -5.39 -9.48 13.69
CA VAL A 311 -4.26 -9.16 14.56
C VAL A 311 -4.77 -8.55 15.85
N PHE A 312 -4.42 -9.15 16.97
CA PHE A 312 -4.78 -8.69 18.31
C PHE A 312 -3.73 -7.71 18.84
N ALA A 313 -4.19 -6.56 19.30
CA ALA A 313 -3.34 -5.57 19.93
C ALA A 313 -2.85 -6.06 21.30
N THR A 314 -1.56 -5.86 21.54
CA THR A 314 -0.93 -6.01 22.83
C THR A 314 -0.19 -4.74 23.21
N THR A 315 0.31 -4.67 24.44
CA THR A 315 1.16 -3.59 24.91
C THR A 315 2.64 -3.99 24.79
N TRP A 316 3.51 -2.99 24.63
CA TRP A 316 4.94 -3.22 24.73
C TRP A 316 5.29 -3.67 26.15
N PRO A 317 6.14 -4.69 26.31
CA PRO A 317 6.73 -4.99 27.61
C PRO A 317 7.61 -3.80 28.07
N ASP A 318 7.90 -3.72 29.37
CA ASP A 318 8.75 -2.66 29.94
C ASP A 318 10.16 -2.62 29.34
N GLN A 319 10.56 -3.64 28.60
CA GLN A 319 11.81 -3.71 27.84
C GLN A 319 11.59 -3.29 26.40
N ALA A 320 12.57 -2.59 25.82
CA ALA A 320 12.47 -2.06 24.46
C ALA A 320 12.32 -3.12 23.36
N ASP A 321 12.74 -4.36 23.66
CA ASP A 321 12.63 -5.46 22.71
C ASP A 321 11.30 -6.19 22.86
N GLU A 322 10.61 -6.35 21.76
CA GLU A 322 9.42 -7.18 21.71
C GLU A 322 9.78 -8.63 22.01
N LEU A 323 9.29 -9.14 23.13
CA LEU A 323 9.34 -10.57 23.36
C LEU A 323 8.60 -11.29 22.24
N PRO A 324 9.00 -12.52 21.85
CA PRO A 324 8.23 -13.28 20.87
C PRO A 324 6.76 -13.26 21.29
N PRO A 325 5.84 -12.85 20.40
CA PRO A 325 4.43 -12.79 20.75
C PRO A 325 3.97 -14.20 21.14
N PRO A 326 3.13 -14.34 22.16
CA PRO A 326 2.63 -15.65 22.62
C PRO A 326 1.78 -16.35 21.55
N ALA A 327 1.31 -15.62 20.54
CA ALA A 327 0.60 -16.16 19.38
C ALA A 327 0.99 -15.38 18.10
N ASP A 328 0.94 -16.07 16.96
CA ASP A 328 1.33 -15.50 15.65
C ASP A 328 0.50 -14.29 15.22
N ASN A 329 -0.69 -14.11 15.77
CA ASN A 329 -1.58 -12.99 15.46
C ASN A 329 -1.62 -11.91 16.55
N GLN A 330 -0.62 -11.83 17.41
CA GLN A 330 -0.49 -10.76 18.41
C GLN A 330 0.61 -9.78 18.01
N LEU A 331 0.36 -8.48 18.20
CA LEU A 331 1.30 -7.42 17.89
C LEU A 331 1.17 -6.27 18.89
N ALA A 332 2.29 -5.78 19.41
CA ALA A 332 2.29 -4.63 20.29
C ALA A 332 2.02 -3.35 19.48
N GLN A 333 1.04 -2.56 19.94
CA GLN A 333 0.62 -1.29 19.31
C GLN A 333 0.47 -1.36 17.78
N PRO A 334 -0.36 -2.28 17.22
CA PRO A 334 -0.61 -2.33 15.78
C PRO A 334 -1.46 -1.15 15.32
N TYR A 335 -1.29 -0.73 14.07
CA TYR A 335 -2.18 0.17 13.33
C TYR A 335 -1.92 0.03 11.83
N GLY A 336 -2.68 0.74 10.99
CA GLY A 336 -2.65 0.50 9.56
C GLY A 336 -3.40 -0.80 9.21
N GLY A 337 -2.87 -1.61 8.35
CA GLY A 337 -3.46 -2.92 7.98
C GLY A 337 -3.95 -2.94 6.55
N TYR A 338 -2.99 -2.91 5.61
CA TYR A 338 -3.27 -2.79 4.19
C TYR A 338 -3.18 -4.14 3.48
N ILE A 339 -4.21 -4.46 2.69
CA ILE A 339 -4.28 -5.70 1.91
C ILE A 339 -3.39 -5.56 0.68
N SER A 340 -2.48 -6.51 0.47
CA SER A 340 -1.66 -6.58 -0.76
C SER A 340 -2.49 -6.99 -1.97
N PRO A 341 -2.18 -6.48 -3.18
CA PRO A 341 -2.60 -7.11 -4.43
C PRO A 341 -2.19 -8.58 -4.50
N GLY A 342 -2.96 -9.40 -5.21
CA GLY A 342 -2.71 -10.83 -5.31
C GLY A 342 -3.18 -11.66 -4.11
N SER A 343 -3.74 -11.03 -3.08
CA SER A 343 -4.41 -11.75 -1.98
C SER A 343 -5.63 -12.54 -2.49
N THR A 344 -5.88 -13.69 -1.89
CA THR A 344 -7.10 -14.50 -2.08
C THR A 344 -7.93 -14.48 -0.80
N LEU A 345 -9.16 -15.02 -0.83
CA LEU A 345 -10.05 -14.99 0.34
C LEU A 345 -9.55 -15.88 1.49
N ASP A 346 -8.80 -16.94 1.19
CA ASP A 346 -8.22 -17.88 2.14
C ASP A 346 -6.77 -17.54 2.53
N GLU A 347 -6.15 -16.59 1.81
CA GLU A 347 -4.81 -16.08 2.08
C GLU A 347 -4.73 -14.56 1.80
N LEU A 348 -5.26 -13.77 2.72
CA LEU A 348 -5.05 -12.33 2.68
C LEU A 348 -3.66 -12.00 3.21
N ARG A 349 -2.89 -11.22 2.46
CA ARG A 349 -1.62 -10.64 2.90
C ARG A 349 -1.87 -9.25 3.41
N VAL A 350 -1.75 -9.08 4.73
CA VAL A 350 -2.04 -7.83 5.43
C VAL A 350 -0.76 -7.25 6.02
N PHE A 351 -0.51 -5.98 5.73
CA PHE A 351 0.68 -5.24 6.17
C PHE A 351 0.30 -4.28 7.28
N VAL A 352 0.79 -4.54 8.48
CA VAL A 352 0.40 -3.86 9.72
C VAL A 352 1.56 -3.04 10.24
N SER A 353 1.31 -1.76 10.50
CA SER A 353 2.28 -0.85 11.09
C SER A 353 2.42 -1.09 12.59
N GLN A 354 3.62 -0.85 13.10
CA GLN A 354 3.96 -0.98 14.51
C GLN A 354 4.89 0.17 14.93
N TRP A 355 4.55 0.85 16.02
CA TRP A 355 5.37 1.89 16.61
C TRP A 355 5.50 1.68 18.12
N ASN A 356 6.74 1.65 18.63
CA ASN A 356 6.97 1.67 20.05
C ASN A 356 7.06 3.10 20.57
N THR A 357 6.02 3.53 21.27
CA THR A 357 5.91 4.88 21.85
C THR A 357 6.34 4.97 23.30
N LEU A 358 6.90 3.90 23.87
CA LEU A 358 7.41 3.94 25.25
C LEU A 358 8.59 4.91 25.35
N PRO A 359 8.67 5.74 26.42
CA PRO A 359 9.75 6.72 26.57
C PRO A 359 11.17 6.14 26.51
N GLN A 360 11.36 4.91 27.00
CA GLN A 360 12.66 4.21 27.01
C GLN A 360 13.01 3.53 25.69
N ALA A 361 12.11 3.54 24.72
CA ALA A 361 12.28 2.82 23.45
C ALA A 361 12.92 3.67 22.35
N ASP A 362 13.22 4.95 22.61
CA ASP A 362 13.75 5.88 21.61
C ASP A 362 12.96 5.90 20.31
N ASN A 363 11.61 5.81 20.40
CA ASN A 363 10.69 5.75 19.27
C ASN A 363 10.98 4.61 18.25
N ALA A 364 11.53 3.50 18.71
CA ALA A 364 11.81 2.31 17.92
C ALA A 364 11.31 1.02 18.63
N PRO A 365 10.87 0.00 17.88
CA PRO A 365 10.78 -0.03 16.42
C PRO A 365 9.64 0.84 15.86
N TYR A 366 9.83 1.29 14.61
CA TYR A 366 8.83 1.94 13.77
C TYR A 366 8.89 1.25 12.40
N ARG A 367 7.96 0.35 12.14
CA ARG A 367 8.09 -0.63 11.05
C ARG A 367 6.75 -1.19 10.59
N VAL A 368 6.77 -1.90 9.47
CA VAL A 368 5.64 -2.63 8.89
C VAL A 368 5.91 -4.12 8.97
N ILE A 369 4.90 -4.87 9.42
CA ILE A 369 4.94 -6.33 9.58
C ILE A 369 3.91 -6.95 8.65
N GLN A 370 4.31 -7.95 7.88
CA GLN A 370 3.45 -8.73 7.02
C GLN A 370 2.83 -9.91 7.79
N PHE A 371 1.54 -10.10 7.57
CA PHE A 371 0.76 -11.24 8.02
C PHE A 371 0.11 -11.93 6.82
N ALA A 372 -0.01 -13.25 6.88
CA ALA A 372 -0.94 -14.02 6.08
C ALA A 372 -2.14 -14.39 6.96
N VAL A 373 -3.36 -14.13 6.50
CA VAL A 373 -4.56 -14.35 7.30
C VAL A 373 -5.65 -15.03 6.46
N ASN A 374 -6.39 -15.95 7.09
CA ASN A 374 -7.62 -16.48 6.56
C ASN A 374 -8.78 -15.92 7.39
N PRO A 375 -9.54 -14.92 6.90
CA PRO A 375 -10.52 -14.19 7.70
C PRO A 375 -11.80 -14.98 7.98
N PHE A 376 -12.02 -16.09 7.30
CA PHE A 376 -13.21 -16.91 7.54
C PHE A 376 -13.08 -17.67 8.85
N LYS A 377 -14.16 -17.69 9.63
CA LYS A 377 -14.26 -18.55 10.81
C LYS A 377 -14.97 -19.84 10.43
N PRO A 378 -14.60 -20.97 11.03
CA PRO A 378 -15.26 -22.25 10.78
C PRO A 378 -16.73 -22.22 11.24
#